data_6c6a5933da91c679dd441a3f9a1e6f57
#
_entry.id   6c6a5933da91c679dd441a3f9a1e6f57
#
_cell.length_a   1.000
_cell.length_b   1.000
_cell.length_c   1.000
_cell.angle_alpha   90.00
_cell.angle_beta   90.00
_cell.angle_gamma   90.00
#
_symmetry.space_group_name_H-M   'P 1'
#
loop_
_entity.id
_entity.type
_entity.pdbx_description
1 polymer ?
#
loop_
_entity_poly.entity_id
_entity_poly.type
_entity_poly.pdbx_seq_one_letter_code
_entity_poly.pdbx_strand_id
1 'polypeptide(L)'
;MNGLLTEEIRAWIGRRDVPQRVEVTRRDIIKYAIATEQRLPRYVNGDEAPPLFLFGADRPLTALAELGPDGLRADTLLPPLPLKRVMAGGVKQRYQRAIVPGDVLDITRTVSDIFEKQGASGPLIFVVYDIEVRDAGGELVMQETQTRIIR
;
A
#
# COMPACT_ATOMS: atom_id res chain seq x y z
N MET A 1 -5.47 -25.45 -20.71
CA MET A 1 -4.15 -24.90 -20.35
C MET A 1 -4.20 -24.56 -18.87
N ASN A 2 -3.33 -25.19 -18.09
CA ASN A 2 -3.25 -24.85 -16.67
C ASN A 2 -2.61 -23.44 -16.57
N GLY A 3 -3.41 -22.46 -16.21
CA GLY A 3 -2.90 -21.12 -15.90
C GLY A 3 -1.95 -21.15 -14.70
N LEU A 4 -1.17 -20.10 -14.48
CA LEU A 4 -0.25 -19.99 -13.35
C LEU A 4 -0.97 -19.85 -11.99
N LEU A 5 -2.27 -19.52 -12.02
CA LEU A 5 -3.08 -19.27 -10.83
C LEU A 5 -3.80 -20.54 -10.39
N THR A 6 -3.30 -21.17 -9.33
CA THR A 6 -3.95 -22.30 -8.67
C THR A 6 -5.13 -21.83 -7.80
N GLU A 7 -5.98 -22.76 -7.37
CA GLU A 7 -7.04 -22.48 -6.40
C GLU A 7 -6.47 -21.94 -5.08
N GLU A 8 -5.32 -22.45 -4.64
CA GLU A 8 -4.65 -21.97 -3.44
C GLU A 8 -4.24 -20.50 -3.55
N ILE A 9 -3.72 -20.07 -4.72
CA ILE A 9 -3.40 -18.67 -4.98
C ILE A 9 -4.66 -17.82 -4.99
N ARG A 10 -5.72 -18.28 -5.65
CA ARG A 10 -7.00 -17.56 -5.72
C ARG A 10 -7.67 -17.42 -4.35
N ALA A 11 -7.46 -18.37 -3.45
CA ALA A 11 -7.97 -18.33 -2.08
C ALA A 11 -7.36 -17.19 -1.22
N TRP A 12 -6.35 -16.48 -1.73
CA TRP A 12 -5.83 -15.28 -1.07
C TRP A 12 -6.71 -14.04 -1.30
N ILE A 13 -7.59 -14.05 -2.29
CA ILE A 13 -8.54 -12.96 -2.52
C ILE A 13 -9.45 -12.83 -1.28
N GLY A 14 -9.56 -11.62 -0.76
CA GLY A 14 -10.30 -11.32 0.46
C GLY A 14 -9.47 -11.38 1.76
N ARG A 15 -8.23 -11.88 1.74
CA ARG A 15 -7.35 -11.83 2.91
C ARG A 15 -6.97 -10.41 3.25
N ARG A 16 -6.84 -10.15 4.55
CA ARG A 16 -6.51 -8.83 5.12
C ARG A 16 -5.28 -8.90 5.99
N ASP A 17 -4.51 -7.83 5.99
CA ASP A 17 -3.51 -7.58 7.03
C ASP A 17 -4.16 -7.08 8.32
N VAL A 18 -3.42 -7.18 9.42
CA VAL A 18 -3.74 -6.49 10.66
C VAL A 18 -3.69 -4.98 10.40
N PRO A 19 -4.71 -4.21 10.82
CA PRO A 19 -4.69 -2.76 10.64
C PRO A 19 -3.44 -2.12 11.24
N GLN A 20 -2.84 -1.20 10.50
CA GLN A 20 -1.71 -0.41 10.97
C GLN A 20 -2.21 0.96 11.43
N ARG A 21 -1.90 1.33 12.68
CA ARG A 21 -2.25 2.63 13.24
C ARG A 21 -1.15 3.64 12.97
N VAL A 22 -1.53 4.79 12.46
CA VAL A 22 -0.63 5.90 12.15
C VAL A 22 -1.15 7.18 12.81
N GLU A 23 -0.31 7.83 13.59
CA GLU A 23 -0.55 9.17 14.11
C GLU A 23 0.07 10.19 13.16
N VAL A 24 -0.72 11.15 12.71
CA VAL A 24 -0.28 12.17 11.77
C VAL A 24 0.21 13.39 12.55
N THR A 25 1.49 13.71 12.43
CA THR A 25 2.06 14.89 13.05
C THR A 25 2.36 15.97 12.00
N ARG A 26 2.28 17.25 12.42
CA ARG A 26 2.69 18.38 11.57
C ARG A 26 4.14 18.22 11.10
N ARG A 27 5.02 17.75 12.00
CA ARG A 27 6.44 17.53 11.70
C ARG A 27 6.63 16.53 10.58
N ASP A 28 5.89 15.42 10.58
CA ASP A 28 6.01 14.39 9.56
C ASP A 28 5.50 14.89 8.20
N ILE A 29 4.41 15.67 8.20
CA ILE A 29 3.92 16.31 6.98
C ILE A 29 4.98 17.24 6.39
N ILE A 30 5.58 18.10 7.22
CA ILE A 30 6.64 19.03 6.78
C ILE A 30 7.85 18.26 6.23
N LYS A 31 8.30 17.20 6.92
CA LYS A 31 9.41 16.35 6.46
C LYS A 31 9.11 15.74 5.10
N TYR A 32 7.91 15.21 4.91
CA TYR A 32 7.48 14.66 3.65
C TYR A 32 7.40 15.72 2.55
N ALA A 33 6.83 16.89 2.86
CA ALA A 33 6.74 18.01 1.93
C ALA A 33 8.13 18.48 1.45
N ILE A 34 9.10 18.57 2.36
CA ILE A 34 10.49 18.89 2.01
C ILE A 34 11.08 17.81 1.10
N ALA A 35 10.95 16.54 1.49
CA ALA A 35 11.53 15.42 0.76
C ALA A 35 10.95 15.25 -0.66
N THR A 36 9.71 15.69 -0.87
CA THR A 36 9.00 15.60 -2.15
C THR A 36 8.92 16.95 -2.88
N GLU A 37 9.67 17.95 -2.42
CA GLU A 37 9.77 19.29 -3.03
C GLU A 37 8.40 19.98 -3.24
N GLN A 38 7.49 19.80 -2.27
CA GLN A 38 6.19 20.48 -2.30
C GLN A 38 6.35 21.99 -2.16
N ARG A 39 5.50 22.75 -2.85
CA ARG A 39 5.56 24.22 -2.86
C ARG A 39 4.30 24.90 -2.35
N LEU A 40 3.19 24.18 -2.27
CA LEU A 40 1.93 24.75 -1.78
C LEU A 40 2.03 25.05 -0.28
N PRO A 41 1.64 26.26 0.17
CA PRO A 41 1.75 26.65 1.59
C PRO A 41 1.12 25.65 2.56
N ARG A 42 -0.06 25.09 2.23
CA ARG A 42 -0.73 24.09 3.09
C ARG A 42 0.13 22.85 3.36
N TYR A 43 0.98 22.44 2.43
CA TYR A 43 1.88 21.29 2.58
C TYR A 43 3.17 21.66 3.31
N VAL A 44 3.82 22.75 2.89
CA VAL A 44 5.11 23.17 3.48
C VAL A 44 4.95 23.67 4.92
N ASN A 45 3.78 24.18 5.28
CA ASN A 45 3.44 24.57 6.65
C ASN A 45 2.96 23.39 7.50
N GLY A 46 2.72 22.23 6.89
CA GLY A 46 2.23 21.04 7.56
C GLY A 46 0.76 21.10 7.98
N ASP A 47 -0.04 21.93 7.33
CA ASP A 47 -1.46 22.07 7.64
C ASP A 47 -2.30 20.94 7.04
N GLU A 48 -1.80 20.37 5.93
CA GLU A 48 -2.43 19.27 5.20
C GLU A 48 -1.35 18.35 4.63
N ALA A 49 -1.57 17.06 4.67
CA ALA A 49 -0.66 16.09 4.08
C ALA A 49 -0.78 16.08 2.55
N PRO A 50 0.37 16.12 1.83
CA PRO A 50 0.36 15.96 0.39
C PRO A 50 -0.13 14.58 -0.05
N PRO A 51 -0.56 14.41 -1.32
CA PRO A 51 -0.84 13.10 -1.88
C PRO A 51 0.33 12.13 -1.68
N LEU A 52 0.03 10.85 -1.50
CA LEU A 52 0.99 9.77 -1.23
C LEU A 52 1.73 9.85 0.12
N PHE A 53 1.38 10.78 0.99
CA PHE A 53 1.97 10.88 2.34
C PHE A 53 1.90 9.56 3.12
N LEU A 54 0.78 8.82 3.00
CA LEU A 54 0.59 7.54 3.66
C LEU A 54 1.10 6.33 2.85
N PHE A 55 1.74 6.55 1.70
CA PHE A 55 2.23 5.44 0.88
C PHE A 55 3.22 4.57 1.66
N GLY A 56 2.88 3.30 1.83
CA GLY A 56 3.66 2.34 2.62
C GLY A 56 3.43 2.39 4.12
N ALA A 57 2.61 3.31 4.65
CA ALA A 57 2.24 3.35 6.07
C ALA A 57 1.31 2.19 6.48
N ASP A 58 0.73 1.48 5.50
CA ASP A 58 -0.01 0.23 5.67
C ASP A 58 0.86 -0.93 6.17
N ARG A 59 2.16 -0.71 6.31
CA ARG A 59 3.14 -1.76 6.61
C ARG A 59 3.72 -1.58 8.01
N PRO A 60 3.88 -2.69 8.77
CA PRO A 60 4.45 -2.62 10.11
C PRO A 60 5.91 -2.18 10.07
N LEU A 61 6.35 -1.55 11.14
CA LEU A 61 7.77 -1.34 11.39
C LEU A 61 8.43 -2.71 11.60
N THR A 62 9.56 -2.92 10.93
CA THR A 62 10.25 -4.21 10.95
C THR A 62 11.66 -4.04 11.52
N ALA A 63 12.01 -4.85 12.50
CA ALA A 63 13.37 -4.85 13.05
C ALA A 63 14.38 -5.36 12.02
N LEU A 64 15.63 -4.89 12.09
CA LEU A 64 16.68 -5.33 11.14
C LEU A 64 16.89 -6.85 11.14
N ALA A 65 16.72 -7.51 12.29
CA ALA A 65 16.85 -8.96 12.41
C ALA A 65 15.74 -9.75 11.69
N GLU A 66 14.65 -9.09 11.33
CA GLU A 66 13.49 -9.69 10.65
C GLU A 66 13.55 -9.48 9.13
N LEU A 67 14.57 -8.77 8.64
CA LEU A 67 14.75 -8.58 7.22
C LEU A 67 15.37 -9.81 6.55
N GLY A 68 14.99 -10.05 5.31
CA GLY A 68 15.60 -11.08 4.48
C GLY A 68 17.05 -10.74 4.07
N PRO A 69 17.74 -11.67 3.43
CA PRO A 69 19.12 -11.46 2.92
C PRO A 69 19.23 -10.30 1.92
N ASP A 70 18.14 -9.95 1.26
CA ASP A 70 18.01 -8.84 0.33
C ASP A 70 17.73 -7.48 1.02
N GLY A 71 17.68 -7.46 2.36
CA GLY A 71 17.35 -6.28 3.15
C GLY A 71 15.88 -5.91 3.14
N LEU A 72 15.02 -6.77 2.58
CA LEU A 72 13.59 -6.55 2.53
C LEU A 72 12.85 -7.40 3.57
N ARG A 73 11.75 -6.88 4.07
CA ARG A 73 10.84 -7.68 4.89
C ARG A 73 9.97 -8.58 4.03
N ALA A 74 9.53 -9.69 4.58
CA ALA A 74 8.53 -10.53 3.94
C ALA A 74 7.21 -9.77 3.80
N ASP A 75 6.56 -9.92 2.65
CA ASP A 75 5.21 -9.39 2.45
C ASP A 75 4.19 -10.43 2.97
N THR A 76 3.47 -10.07 4.02
CA THR A 76 2.48 -10.93 4.68
C THR A 76 1.24 -11.18 3.83
N LEU A 77 1.04 -10.39 2.78
CA LEU A 77 -0.17 -10.43 1.96
C LEU A 77 0.10 -10.74 0.47
N LEU A 78 1.30 -11.20 0.15
CA LEU A 78 1.64 -11.70 -1.19
C LEU A 78 1.60 -13.23 -1.18
N PRO A 79 0.73 -13.88 -1.99
CA PRO A 79 0.70 -15.34 -2.07
C PRO A 79 2.01 -15.91 -2.61
N PRO A 80 2.32 -17.18 -2.35
CA PRO A 80 3.44 -17.85 -2.98
C PRO A 80 3.16 -18.01 -4.48
N LEU A 81 3.83 -17.21 -5.29
CA LEU A 81 3.64 -17.17 -6.74
C LEU A 81 4.77 -17.90 -7.49
N PRO A 82 4.47 -18.51 -8.65
CA PRO A 82 5.48 -19.19 -9.47
C PRO A 82 6.49 -18.22 -10.11
N LEU A 83 6.13 -16.95 -10.27
CA LEU A 83 6.98 -15.88 -10.77
C LEU A 83 7.59 -15.10 -9.59
N LYS A 84 8.80 -14.55 -9.77
CA LYS A 84 9.61 -14.02 -8.65
C LYS A 84 9.89 -12.52 -8.71
N ARG A 85 9.79 -11.90 -9.89
CA ARG A 85 10.12 -10.47 -10.06
C ARG A 85 8.90 -9.62 -9.80
N VAL A 86 8.88 -8.92 -8.68
CA VAL A 86 7.77 -8.03 -8.28
C VAL A 86 8.06 -6.60 -8.71
N MET A 87 7.09 -5.99 -9.37
CA MET A 87 7.14 -4.59 -9.81
C MET A 87 5.90 -3.83 -9.35
N ALA A 88 6.05 -2.53 -9.15
CA ALA A 88 4.90 -1.65 -8.95
C ALA A 88 4.12 -1.49 -10.26
N GLY A 89 2.82 -1.75 -10.23
CA GLY A 89 1.93 -1.64 -11.38
C GLY A 89 1.11 -0.36 -11.40
N GLY A 90 0.98 0.31 -10.26
CA GLY A 90 0.27 1.58 -10.13
C GLY A 90 -0.40 1.75 -8.79
N VAL A 91 -0.74 3.01 -8.50
CA VAL A 91 -1.46 3.44 -7.30
C VAL A 91 -2.55 4.41 -7.73
N LYS A 92 -3.76 4.20 -7.20
CA LYS A 92 -4.89 5.12 -7.37
C LYS A 92 -5.47 5.44 -6.01
N GLN A 93 -5.55 6.73 -5.69
CA GLN A 93 -6.07 7.21 -4.41
C GLN A 93 -7.33 8.03 -4.61
N ARG A 94 -8.28 7.87 -3.69
CA ARG A 94 -9.49 8.68 -3.58
C ARG A 94 -9.62 9.17 -2.15
N TYR A 95 -9.50 10.48 -1.97
CA TYR A 95 -9.64 11.13 -0.67
C TYR A 95 -11.09 11.55 -0.45
N GLN A 96 -11.61 11.27 0.75
CA GLN A 96 -12.91 11.81 1.21
C GLN A 96 -12.73 13.16 1.90
N ARG A 97 -11.58 13.35 2.54
CA ARG A 97 -11.14 14.60 3.15
C ARG A 97 -9.62 14.70 3.15
N ALA A 98 -9.13 15.89 3.47
CA ALA A 98 -7.71 16.09 3.72
C ALA A 98 -7.25 15.32 4.98
N ILE A 99 -6.01 14.88 4.97
CA ILE A 99 -5.31 14.33 6.13
C ILE A 99 -4.58 15.48 6.79
N VAL A 100 -4.83 15.68 8.08
CA VAL A 100 -4.36 16.84 8.84
C VAL A 100 -3.61 16.40 10.10
N PRO A 101 -2.77 17.28 10.69
CA PRO A 101 -2.13 17.00 11.97
C PRO A 101 -3.14 16.66 13.06
N GLY A 102 -2.84 15.64 13.86
CA GLY A 102 -3.71 15.12 14.92
C GLY A 102 -4.62 13.98 14.48
N ASP A 103 -4.71 13.67 13.19
CA ASP A 103 -5.38 12.47 12.73
C ASP A 103 -4.72 11.22 13.32
N VAL A 104 -5.54 10.29 13.80
CA VAL A 104 -5.16 8.92 14.16
C VAL A 104 -5.88 8.01 13.18
N LEU A 105 -5.12 7.35 12.33
CA LEU A 105 -5.65 6.62 11.19
C LEU A 105 -5.36 5.14 11.33
N ASP A 106 -6.37 4.31 11.06
CA ASP A 106 -6.24 2.88 10.91
C ASP A 106 -6.22 2.53 9.42
N ILE A 107 -5.15 1.88 8.97
CA ILE A 107 -4.91 1.50 7.59
C ILE A 107 -5.03 -0.01 7.47
N THR A 108 -5.95 -0.48 6.62
CA THR A 108 -6.17 -1.91 6.37
C THR A 108 -5.99 -2.23 4.91
N ARG A 109 -5.15 -3.21 4.61
CA ARG A 109 -4.90 -3.70 3.25
C ARG A 109 -5.60 -5.03 3.05
N THR A 110 -6.27 -5.19 1.92
CA THR A 110 -6.99 -6.42 1.51
C THR A 110 -6.55 -6.82 0.10
N VAL A 111 -6.35 -8.10 -0.14
CA VAL A 111 -6.20 -8.61 -1.53
C VAL A 111 -7.57 -8.56 -2.18
N SER A 112 -7.75 -7.68 -3.16
CA SER A 112 -9.05 -7.51 -3.84
C SER A 112 -9.17 -8.35 -5.10
N ASP A 113 -8.05 -8.60 -5.80
CA ASP A 113 -8.06 -9.42 -7.01
C ASP A 113 -6.67 -10.02 -7.30
N ILE A 114 -6.66 -11.16 -7.98
CA ILE A 114 -5.46 -11.79 -8.53
C ILE A 114 -5.81 -12.33 -9.90
N PHE A 115 -5.13 -11.85 -10.94
CA PHE A 115 -5.39 -12.28 -12.31
C PHE A 115 -4.11 -12.39 -13.13
N GLU A 116 -4.20 -13.12 -14.23
CA GLU A 116 -3.10 -13.38 -15.16
C GLU A 116 -3.37 -12.69 -16.50
N LYS A 117 -2.30 -12.17 -17.11
CA LYS A 117 -2.31 -11.66 -18.48
C LYS A 117 -1.09 -12.13 -19.23
N GLN A 118 -1.22 -12.32 -20.52
CA GLN A 118 -0.11 -12.58 -21.41
C GLN A 118 0.55 -11.26 -21.80
N GLY A 119 1.81 -11.10 -21.43
CA GLY A 119 2.65 -9.98 -21.85
C GLY A 119 3.51 -10.33 -23.06
N ALA A 120 4.19 -9.34 -23.62
CA ALA A 120 5.06 -9.53 -24.78
C ALA A 120 6.23 -10.49 -24.52
N SER A 121 6.74 -10.55 -23.29
CA SER A 121 7.89 -11.39 -22.87
C SER A 121 7.49 -12.57 -21.99
N GLY A 122 6.22 -12.93 -21.92
CA GLY A 122 5.73 -14.03 -21.11
C GLY A 122 4.52 -13.64 -20.23
N PRO A 123 4.04 -14.60 -19.42
CA PRO A 123 2.88 -14.35 -18.57
C PRO A 123 3.21 -13.38 -17.43
N LEU A 124 2.21 -12.61 -17.03
CA LEU A 124 2.24 -11.66 -15.93
C LEU A 124 1.13 -11.99 -14.95
N ILE A 125 1.44 -11.95 -13.66
CA ILE A 125 0.43 -12.06 -12.60
C ILE A 125 0.25 -10.66 -11.99
N PHE A 126 -1.01 -10.25 -11.86
CA PHE A 126 -1.40 -9.02 -11.21
C PHE A 126 -2.01 -9.33 -9.86
N VAL A 127 -1.51 -8.70 -8.82
CA VAL A 127 -2.10 -8.74 -7.47
C VAL A 127 -2.58 -7.34 -7.15
N VAL A 128 -3.87 -7.20 -6.92
CA VAL A 128 -4.52 -5.93 -6.62
C VAL A 128 -4.87 -5.88 -5.14
N TYR A 129 -4.52 -4.78 -4.50
CA TYR A 129 -4.84 -4.52 -3.10
C TYR A 129 -5.75 -3.31 -3.00
N ASP A 130 -6.79 -3.44 -2.20
CA ASP A 130 -7.58 -2.32 -1.71
C ASP A 130 -7.11 -1.94 -0.32
N ILE A 131 -6.85 -0.67 -0.12
CA ILE A 131 -6.39 -0.10 1.14
C ILE A 131 -7.43 0.92 1.59
N GLU A 132 -7.97 0.71 2.78
CA GLU A 132 -8.87 1.64 3.44
C GLU A 132 -8.15 2.35 4.57
N VAL A 133 -8.30 3.66 4.62
CA VAL A 133 -7.81 4.51 5.70
C VAL A 133 -9.02 5.11 6.40
N ARG A 134 -9.18 4.78 7.70
CA ARG A 134 -10.26 5.25 8.53
C ARG A 134 -9.73 6.04 9.71
N ASP A 135 -10.49 7.04 10.14
CA ASP A 135 -10.16 7.79 11.35
C ASP A 135 -10.59 7.05 12.64
N ALA A 136 -10.30 7.66 13.78
CA ALA A 136 -10.63 7.10 15.09
C ALA A 136 -12.13 6.87 15.32
N GLY A 137 -12.99 7.59 14.61
CA GLY A 137 -14.45 7.41 14.61
C GLY A 137 -14.93 6.32 13.65
N GLY A 138 -14.02 5.70 12.87
CA GLY A 138 -14.36 4.70 11.86
C GLY A 138 -14.79 5.26 10.51
N GLU A 139 -14.78 6.59 10.35
CA GLU A 139 -15.11 7.24 9.08
C GLU A 139 -14.01 7.03 8.03
N LEU A 140 -14.44 6.78 6.80
CA LEU A 140 -13.50 6.61 5.68
C LEU A 140 -12.85 7.95 5.33
N VAL A 141 -11.53 7.98 5.37
CA VAL A 141 -10.71 9.15 5.02
C VAL A 141 -10.17 9.05 3.60
N MET A 142 -9.65 7.88 3.24
CA MET A 142 -9.08 7.62 1.92
C MET A 142 -9.25 6.15 1.53
N GLN A 143 -9.42 5.92 0.25
CA GLN A 143 -9.26 4.60 -0.38
C GLN A 143 -8.11 4.62 -1.35
N GLU A 144 -7.33 3.54 -1.36
CA GLU A 144 -6.25 3.36 -2.31
C GLU A 144 -6.37 1.99 -2.97
N THR A 145 -6.11 1.94 -4.27
CA THR A 145 -5.92 0.69 -5.00
C THR A 145 -4.46 0.62 -5.45
N GLN A 146 -3.76 -0.41 -5.02
CA GLN A 146 -2.38 -0.69 -5.43
C GLN A 146 -2.38 -1.93 -6.33
N THR A 147 -1.60 -1.89 -7.38
CA THR A 147 -1.38 -3.06 -8.25
C THR A 147 0.09 -3.44 -8.22
N ARG A 148 0.36 -4.72 -8.01
CA ARG A 148 1.68 -5.32 -8.23
C ARG A 148 1.64 -6.21 -9.43
N ILE A 149 2.72 -6.16 -10.20
CA ILE A 149 2.93 -7.01 -11.37
C ILE A 149 4.08 -7.96 -11.08
N ILE A 150 3.85 -9.24 -11.25
CA ILE A 150 4.84 -10.28 -11.01
C ILE A 150 5.16 -10.98 -12.33
N ARG A 151 6.44 -11.11 -12.65
CA ARG A 151 6.95 -11.74 -13.86
C ARG A 151 8.17 -12.63 -13.60
#